data_5893a00c2c4f3d8795d84e271cf134df
#
_entry.id   5893a00c2c4f3d8795d84e271cf134df
#
_cell.length_a   1.000
_cell.length_b   1.000
_cell.length_c   1.000
_cell.angle_alpha   90.00
_cell.angle_beta   90.00
_cell.angle_gamma   90.00
#
_symmetry.space_group_name_H-M   'P 1'
#
loop_
_entity.id
_entity.type
_entity.pdbx_description
1 polymer ?
#
loop_
_entity_poly.entity_id
_entity_poly.type
_entity_poly.pdbx_seq_one_letter_code
_entity_poly.pdbx_strand_id
1 'polypeptide(L)'
;VLIDCMPSLGMITINALAAADSVIIPTQPHYLSAKGLELLLRSVSMVKRQINPKLRIDGILMTMVMPRTNISKEITATVKSAYGKKIKVFDTEIPHSIRAVEATAEGKSIFAYDKSGKVAAAYEQLGKEVAEIGEKQRNQNRADRIR
;
A
#
# COMPACT_ATOMS: atom_id res chain seq x y z
N VAL A 1 6.69 -3.58 13.15
CA VAL A 1 7.67 -2.56 12.67
C VAL A 1 7.24 -2.14 11.28
N LEU A 2 7.25 -0.82 11.00
CA LEU A 2 7.03 -0.27 9.66
C LEU A 2 8.36 0.24 9.13
N ILE A 3 8.67 -0.07 7.87
CA ILE A 3 9.87 0.38 7.16
C ILE A 3 9.39 1.26 6.01
N ASP A 4 9.60 2.57 6.12
CA ASP A 4 9.32 3.51 5.04
C ASP A 4 10.49 3.51 4.05
N CYS A 5 10.19 3.34 2.77
CA CYS A 5 11.18 3.20 1.72
C CYS A 5 11.09 4.35 0.72
N MET A 6 12.23 4.81 0.23
CA MET A 6 12.28 5.77 -0.87
C MET A 6 11.65 5.16 -2.15
N PRO A 7 11.08 5.99 -3.04
CA PRO A 7 10.46 5.54 -4.28
C PRO A 7 11.52 5.15 -5.34
N SER A 8 12.54 4.41 -4.94
CA SER A 8 13.60 3.91 -5.81
C SER A 8 13.85 2.42 -5.55
N LEU A 9 14.21 1.67 -6.59
CA LEU A 9 14.57 0.24 -6.48
C LEU A 9 16.06 0.06 -6.16
N GLY A 10 16.61 0.92 -5.31
CA GLY A 10 18.00 0.86 -4.86
C GLY A 10 18.22 -0.21 -3.78
N MET A 11 19.49 -0.34 -3.35
CA MET A 11 19.91 -1.33 -2.35
C MET A 11 19.14 -1.22 -1.02
N ILE A 12 18.78 -0.01 -0.59
CA ILE A 12 18.02 0.21 0.64
C ILE A 12 16.63 -0.44 0.54
N THR A 13 15.94 -0.26 -0.56
CA THR A 13 14.61 -0.88 -0.80
C THR A 13 14.73 -2.41 -0.88
N ILE A 14 15.78 -2.93 -1.52
CA ILE A 14 16.03 -4.38 -1.57
C ILE A 14 16.28 -4.93 -0.16
N ASN A 15 17.09 -4.25 0.66
CA ASN A 15 17.35 -4.66 2.04
C ASN A 15 16.08 -4.61 2.90
N ALA A 16 15.24 -3.59 2.73
CA ALA A 16 13.95 -3.51 3.41
C ALA A 16 13.03 -4.69 3.02
N LEU A 17 12.91 -5.01 1.74
CA LEU A 17 12.13 -6.16 1.24
C LEU A 17 12.72 -7.50 1.71
N ALA A 18 14.05 -7.59 1.84
CA ALA A 18 14.71 -8.79 2.36
C ALA A 18 14.38 -9.04 3.84
N ALA A 19 14.24 -7.98 4.63
CA ALA A 19 13.95 -8.05 6.07
C ALA A 19 12.44 -8.10 6.40
N ALA A 20 11.58 -7.67 5.46
CA ALA A 20 10.15 -7.51 5.71
C ALA A 20 9.38 -8.86 5.66
N ASP A 21 8.33 -8.95 6.47
CA ASP A 21 7.34 -10.04 6.37
C ASP A 21 6.36 -9.82 5.22
N SER A 22 6.00 -8.55 4.98
CA SER A 22 5.07 -8.18 3.91
C SER A 22 5.30 -6.75 3.42
N VAL A 23 4.72 -6.43 2.28
CA VAL A 23 4.78 -5.10 1.65
C VAL A 23 3.39 -4.63 1.25
N ILE A 24 3.11 -3.36 1.55
CA ILE A 24 1.99 -2.60 0.99
C ILE A 24 2.56 -1.66 -0.06
N ILE A 25 1.94 -1.60 -1.24
CA ILE A 25 2.41 -0.82 -2.37
C ILE A 25 1.50 0.37 -2.60
N PRO A 26 1.85 1.58 -2.12
CA PRO A 26 1.09 2.79 -2.42
C PRO A 26 1.29 3.19 -3.89
N THR A 27 0.18 3.52 -4.56
CA THR A 27 0.17 3.87 -5.98
C THR A 27 -0.78 5.03 -6.20
N GLN A 28 -0.34 6.04 -6.94
CA GLN A 28 -1.20 7.15 -7.34
C GLN A 28 -1.95 6.82 -8.63
N PRO A 29 -3.17 7.35 -8.85
CA PRO A 29 -3.95 7.13 -10.07
C PRO A 29 -3.43 7.99 -11.23
N HIS A 30 -2.16 7.78 -11.61
CA HIS A 30 -1.50 8.41 -12.74
C HIS A 30 -0.90 7.35 -13.67
N TYR A 31 -0.87 7.64 -14.97
CA TYR A 31 -0.37 6.74 -15.99
C TYR A 31 1.07 6.24 -15.73
N LEU A 32 1.97 7.14 -15.35
CA LEU A 32 3.36 6.80 -15.05
C LEU A 32 3.47 5.93 -13.79
N SER A 33 2.62 6.15 -12.80
CA SER A 33 2.57 5.33 -11.60
C SER A 33 2.10 3.91 -11.89
N ALA A 34 1.13 3.75 -12.80
CA ALA A 34 0.67 2.43 -13.23
C ALA A 34 1.78 1.64 -13.96
N LYS A 35 2.60 2.31 -14.80
CA LYS A 35 3.80 1.69 -15.41
C LYS A 35 4.88 1.36 -14.38
N GLY A 36 5.14 2.27 -13.43
CA GLY A 36 6.10 2.05 -12.34
C GLY A 36 5.71 0.88 -11.45
N LEU A 37 4.40 0.67 -11.21
CA LEU A 37 3.88 -0.45 -10.45
C LEU A 37 4.29 -1.80 -11.04
N GLU A 38 4.26 -1.97 -12.36
CA GLU A 38 4.70 -3.21 -13.01
C GLU A 38 6.17 -3.51 -12.73
N LEU A 39 7.05 -2.50 -12.86
CA LEU A 39 8.48 -2.64 -12.58
C LEU A 39 8.73 -2.98 -11.11
N LEU A 40 8.02 -2.33 -10.19
CA LEU A 40 8.12 -2.61 -8.77
C LEU A 40 7.68 -4.05 -8.45
N LEU A 41 6.56 -4.50 -8.99
CA LEU A 41 6.08 -5.87 -8.79
C LEU A 41 7.06 -6.93 -9.33
N ARG A 42 7.73 -6.66 -10.44
CA ARG A 42 8.81 -7.51 -10.95
C ARG A 42 9.97 -7.58 -9.96
N SER A 43 10.39 -6.46 -9.40
CA SER A 43 11.48 -6.41 -8.41
C SER A 43 11.11 -7.10 -7.11
N VAL A 44 9.90 -6.89 -6.58
CA VAL A 44 9.37 -7.62 -5.41
C VAL A 44 9.36 -9.13 -5.69
N SER A 45 8.95 -9.55 -6.88
CA SER A 45 8.95 -10.96 -7.28
C SER A 45 10.36 -11.54 -7.35
N MET A 46 11.36 -10.78 -7.79
CA MET A 46 12.77 -11.18 -7.79
C MET A 46 13.29 -11.37 -6.35
N VAL A 47 13.07 -10.38 -5.49
CA VAL A 47 13.46 -10.47 -4.07
C VAL A 47 12.80 -11.68 -3.42
N LYS A 48 11.50 -11.89 -3.67
CA LYS A 48 10.77 -13.05 -3.14
C LYS A 48 11.37 -14.39 -3.57
N ARG A 49 11.81 -14.51 -4.83
CA ARG A 49 12.38 -15.77 -5.34
C ARG A 49 13.81 -16.02 -4.89
N GLN A 50 14.62 -14.96 -4.76
CA GLN A 50 16.07 -15.09 -4.61
C GLN A 50 16.56 -14.82 -3.19
N ILE A 51 15.84 -13.98 -2.42
CA ILE A 51 16.33 -13.46 -1.14
C ILE A 51 15.37 -13.80 0.00
N ASN A 52 14.09 -13.46 -0.14
CA ASN A 52 13.08 -13.62 0.91
C ASN A 52 11.83 -14.36 0.40
N PRO A 53 11.84 -15.69 0.35
CA PRO A 53 10.69 -16.48 -0.14
C PRO A 53 9.41 -16.30 0.69
N LYS A 54 9.53 -15.81 1.93
CA LYS A 54 8.41 -15.59 2.84
C LYS A 54 7.74 -14.23 2.63
N LEU A 55 8.36 -13.33 1.86
CA LEU A 55 7.81 -11.99 1.58
C LEU A 55 6.42 -12.11 0.93
N ARG A 56 5.46 -11.41 1.50
CA ARG A 56 4.08 -11.33 0.99
C ARG A 56 3.79 -9.93 0.45
N ILE A 57 2.86 -9.84 -0.48
CA ILE A 57 2.26 -8.57 -0.90
C ILE A 57 0.89 -8.51 -0.22
N ASP A 58 0.73 -7.63 0.78
CA ASP A 58 -0.54 -7.46 1.49
C ASP A 58 -1.56 -6.73 0.62
N GLY A 59 -1.10 -5.86 -0.29
CA GLY A 59 -1.96 -5.26 -1.29
C GLY A 59 -1.39 -4.00 -1.95
N ILE A 60 -2.12 -3.52 -2.95
CA ILE A 60 -1.90 -2.24 -3.62
C ILE A 60 -2.88 -1.23 -3.01
N LEU A 61 -2.37 -0.09 -2.54
CA LEU A 61 -3.15 0.98 -1.94
C LEU A 61 -3.20 2.17 -2.90
N MET A 62 -4.40 2.55 -3.34
CA MET A 62 -4.57 3.77 -4.13
C MET A 62 -4.48 5.00 -3.22
N THR A 63 -3.55 5.90 -3.53
CA THR A 63 -3.30 7.12 -2.73
C THR A 63 -3.44 8.37 -3.59
N MET A 64 -3.66 9.52 -2.94
CA MET A 64 -3.88 10.82 -3.62
C MET A 64 -4.98 10.76 -4.69
N VAL A 65 -6.01 9.97 -4.41
CA VAL A 65 -7.13 9.78 -5.32
C VAL A 65 -7.97 11.06 -5.41
N MET A 66 -8.28 11.46 -6.64
CA MET A 66 -9.19 12.57 -6.93
C MET A 66 -10.53 12.03 -7.47
N PRO A 67 -11.52 11.74 -6.60
CA PRO A 67 -12.73 11.01 -7.01
C PRO A 67 -13.59 11.71 -8.07
N ARG A 68 -13.39 13.02 -8.24
CA ARG A 68 -14.16 13.83 -9.20
C ARG A 68 -13.54 13.83 -10.60
N THR A 69 -12.35 13.29 -10.81
CA THR A 69 -11.68 13.27 -12.11
C THR A 69 -11.87 11.93 -12.80
N ASN A 70 -12.21 11.94 -14.09
CA ASN A 70 -12.39 10.72 -14.87
C ASN A 70 -11.11 9.91 -14.95
N ILE A 71 -9.96 10.56 -15.11
CA ILE A 71 -8.66 9.89 -15.20
C ILE A 71 -8.33 9.11 -13.93
N SER A 72 -8.63 9.66 -12.75
CA SER A 72 -8.41 8.96 -11.47
C SER A 72 -9.26 7.70 -11.38
N LYS A 73 -10.52 7.77 -11.78
CA LYS A 73 -11.44 6.62 -11.82
C LYS A 73 -10.97 5.55 -12.80
N GLU A 74 -10.60 5.97 -14.01
CA GLU A 74 -10.17 5.07 -15.09
C GLU A 74 -8.89 4.32 -14.69
N ILE A 75 -7.88 5.02 -14.18
CA ILE A 75 -6.62 4.39 -13.77
C ILE A 75 -6.83 3.47 -12.57
N THR A 76 -7.64 3.88 -11.58
CA THR A 76 -7.99 3.01 -10.45
C THR A 76 -8.70 1.73 -10.92
N ALA A 77 -9.66 1.85 -11.82
CA ALA A 77 -10.35 0.70 -12.41
C ALA A 77 -9.39 -0.20 -13.20
N THR A 78 -8.45 0.39 -13.94
CA THR A 78 -7.43 -0.35 -14.68
C THR A 78 -6.51 -1.13 -13.74
N VAL A 79 -6.05 -0.54 -12.64
CA VAL A 79 -5.23 -1.22 -11.63
C VAL A 79 -6.01 -2.38 -10.99
N LYS A 80 -7.27 -2.13 -10.59
CA LYS A 80 -8.16 -3.16 -10.02
C LYS A 80 -8.39 -4.32 -11.00
N SER A 81 -8.61 -4.03 -12.28
CA SER A 81 -8.81 -5.04 -13.33
C SER A 81 -7.54 -5.84 -13.64
N ALA A 82 -6.39 -5.17 -13.74
CA ALA A 82 -5.13 -5.80 -14.12
C ALA A 82 -4.55 -6.67 -12.99
N TYR A 83 -4.65 -6.22 -11.76
CA TYR A 83 -3.97 -6.85 -10.61
C TYR A 83 -4.92 -7.51 -9.61
N GLY A 84 -6.16 -7.07 -9.48
CA GLY A 84 -7.09 -7.48 -8.43
C GLY A 84 -7.41 -8.97 -8.36
N LYS A 85 -7.18 -9.73 -9.44
CA LYS A 85 -7.31 -11.19 -9.44
C LYS A 85 -6.14 -11.92 -8.76
N LYS A 86 -4.97 -11.31 -8.67
CA LYS A 86 -3.72 -11.91 -8.18
C LYS A 86 -3.20 -11.26 -6.90
N ILE A 87 -3.44 -9.96 -6.75
CA ILE A 87 -2.95 -9.14 -5.65
C ILE A 87 -4.15 -8.36 -5.12
N LYS A 88 -4.37 -8.36 -3.80
CA LYS A 88 -5.40 -7.53 -3.20
C LYS A 88 -5.16 -6.07 -3.60
N VAL A 89 -6.19 -5.38 -4.08
CA VAL A 89 -6.23 -3.92 -4.11
C VAL A 89 -7.10 -3.51 -2.94
N PHE A 90 -6.60 -2.68 -2.04
CA PHE A 90 -7.35 -2.22 -0.88
C PHE A 90 -8.66 -1.56 -1.30
N ASP A 91 -9.73 -1.79 -0.55
CA ASP A 91 -11.02 -1.14 -0.79
C ASP A 91 -10.95 0.33 -0.38
N THR A 92 -10.16 0.63 0.65
CA THR A 92 -9.86 1.99 1.09
C THR A 92 -8.96 2.69 0.08
N GLU A 93 -9.36 3.90 -0.33
CA GLU A 93 -8.58 4.81 -1.16
C GLU A 93 -8.24 6.06 -0.32
N ILE A 94 -6.97 6.48 -0.32
CA ILE A 94 -6.55 7.70 0.38
C ILE A 94 -6.76 8.90 -0.53
N PRO A 95 -7.70 9.82 -0.21
CA PRO A 95 -7.98 10.94 -1.09
C PRO A 95 -6.87 12.00 -1.05
N HIS A 96 -6.69 12.70 -2.16
CA HIS A 96 -5.88 13.91 -2.18
C HIS A 96 -6.52 14.99 -1.27
N SER A 97 -5.70 15.64 -0.44
CA SER A 97 -6.16 16.68 0.48
C SER A 97 -5.09 17.72 0.75
N ILE A 98 -5.48 18.98 0.65
CA ILE A 98 -4.64 20.11 1.05
C ILE A 98 -4.35 20.06 2.55
N ARG A 99 -5.33 19.69 3.38
CA ARG A 99 -5.16 19.56 4.83
C ARG A 99 -4.10 18.52 5.23
N ALA A 100 -3.92 17.48 4.44
CA ALA A 100 -2.83 16.53 4.67
C ALA A 100 -1.45 17.17 4.42
N VAL A 101 -1.35 18.02 3.41
CA VAL A 101 -0.12 18.79 3.12
C VAL A 101 0.15 19.80 4.24
N GLU A 102 -0.86 20.54 4.68
CA GLU A 102 -0.77 21.51 5.78
C GLU A 102 -0.34 20.83 7.09
N ALA A 103 -0.95 19.68 7.42
CA ALA A 103 -0.57 18.88 8.61
C ALA A 103 0.91 18.49 8.58
N THR A 104 1.41 18.09 7.41
CA THR A 104 2.84 17.75 7.24
C THR A 104 3.73 18.97 7.43
N ALA A 105 3.34 20.14 6.89
CA ALA A 105 4.10 21.37 7.06
C ALA A 105 4.17 21.84 8.53
N GLU A 106 3.13 21.54 9.32
CA GLU A 106 3.10 21.82 10.76
C GLU A 106 3.72 20.70 11.63
N GLY A 107 4.23 19.63 11.02
CA GLY A 107 4.79 18.49 11.77
C GLY A 107 3.75 17.74 12.62
N LYS A 108 2.47 17.82 12.25
CA LYS A 108 1.37 17.17 12.96
C LYS A 108 0.86 15.96 12.21
N SER A 109 0.39 14.95 12.95
CA SER A 109 -0.35 13.86 12.30
C SER A 109 -1.69 14.37 11.78
N ILE A 110 -2.23 13.74 10.73
CA ILE A 110 -3.56 14.08 10.20
C ILE A 110 -4.65 13.90 11.27
N PHE A 111 -4.49 12.97 12.18
CA PHE A 111 -5.43 12.76 13.29
C PHE A 111 -5.41 13.87 14.33
N ALA A 112 -4.28 14.55 14.49
CA ALA A 112 -4.17 15.72 15.38
C ALA A 112 -4.62 17.00 14.67
N TYR A 113 -4.41 17.09 13.35
CA TYR A 113 -4.69 18.29 12.57
C TYR A 113 -6.16 18.36 12.09
N ASP A 114 -6.69 17.27 11.55
CA ASP A 114 -8.05 17.18 10.98
C ASP A 114 -8.71 15.83 11.29
N LYS A 115 -8.98 15.58 12.58
CA LYS A 115 -9.48 14.30 13.08
C LYS A 115 -10.78 13.85 12.41
N SER A 116 -11.67 14.77 12.08
CA SER A 116 -12.95 14.50 11.41
C SER A 116 -12.86 14.53 9.90
N GLY A 117 -11.68 14.77 9.33
CA GLY A 117 -11.46 14.89 7.90
C GLY A 117 -11.50 13.55 7.18
N LYS A 118 -11.80 13.63 5.87
CA LYS A 118 -11.89 12.44 5.00
C LYS A 118 -10.59 11.62 4.96
N VAL A 119 -9.44 12.28 5.07
CA VAL A 119 -8.13 11.59 5.06
C VAL A 119 -7.91 10.83 6.35
N ALA A 120 -8.23 11.42 7.51
CA ALA A 120 -8.14 10.73 8.80
C ALA A 120 -9.05 9.49 8.81
N ALA A 121 -10.31 9.63 8.36
CA ALA A 121 -11.24 8.51 8.25
C ALA A 121 -10.73 7.40 7.31
N ALA A 122 -10.12 7.78 6.17
CA ALA A 122 -9.55 6.83 5.23
C ALA A 122 -8.36 6.05 5.85
N TYR A 123 -7.46 6.73 6.56
CA TYR A 123 -6.37 6.05 7.26
C TYR A 123 -6.85 5.16 8.41
N GLU A 124 -7.91 5.55 9.12
CA GLU A 124 -8.52 4.68 10.14
C GLU A 124 -9.10 3.40 9.49
N GLN A 125 -9.79 3.53 8.36
CA GLN A 125 -10.34 2.40 7.62
C GLN A 125 -9.21 1.49 7.08
N LEU A 126 -8.16 2.08 6.52
CA LEU A 126 -6.97 1.33 6.09
C LEU A 126 -6.36 0.53 7.25
N GLY A 127 -6.26 1.15 8.43
CA GLY A 127 -5.75 0.47 9.63
C GLY A 127 -6.55 -0.77 9.98
N LYS A 128 -7.89 -0.72 9.86
CA LYS A 128 -8.78 -1.88 10.06
C LYS A 128 -8.52 -2.97 9.02
N GLU A 129 -8.45 -2.62 7.74
CA GLU A 129 -8.18 -3.58 6.66
C GLU A 129 -6.80 -4.27 6.83
N VAL A 130 -5.78 -3.53 7.24
CA VAL A 130 -4.44 -4.09 7.48
C VAL A 130 -4.43 -5.01 8.70
N ALA A 131 -5.13 -4.63 9.78
CA ALA A 131 -5.27 -5.47 10.96
C ALA A 131 -5.94 -6.81 10.64
N GLU A 132 -7.02 -6.81 9.85
CA GLU A 132 -7.70 -8.03 9.41
C GLU A 132 -6.79 -8.96 8.60
N ILE A 133 -5.95 -8.40 7.72
CA ILE A 133 -4.95 -9.18 6.98
C ILE A 133 -3.97 -9.84 7.95
N GLY A 134 -3.47 -9.10 8.92
CA GLY A 134 -2.54 -9.60 9.92
C GLY A 134 -3.13 -10.70 10.81
N GLU A 135 -4.42 -10.62 11.15
CA GLU A 135 -5.13 -11.66 11.91
C GLU A 135 -5.32 -12.95 11.11
N LYS A 136 -5.76 -12.84 9.86
CA LYS A 136 -5.89 -13.99 8.95
C LYS A 136 -4.57 -14.74 8.80
N GLN A 137 -3.48 -14.02 8.63
CA GLN A 137 -2.13 -14.59 8.50
C GLN A 137 -1.67 -15.29 9.78
N ARG A 138 -1.90 -14.69 10.95
CA ARG A 138 -1.58 -15.32 12.25
C ARG A 138 -2.33 -16.62 12.44
N ASN A 139 -3.59 -16.67 12.06
CA ASN A 139 -4.42 -17.88 12.16
C ASN A 139 -3.96 -18.98 11.20
N GLN A 140 -3.58 -18.63 9.96
CA GLN A 140 -2.99 -19.59 9.01
C GLN A 140 -1.68 -20.16 9.54
N ASN A 141 -0.75 -19.32 9.99
CA ASN A 141 0.53 -19.78 10.55
C ASN A 141 0.38 -20.67 11.79
N ARG A 142 -0.68 -20.48 12.59
CA ARG A 142 -0.99 -21.38 13.72
C ARG A 142 -1.51 -22.71 13.24
N ALA A 143 -2.37 -22.73 12.25
CA ALA A 143 -2.91 -23.96 11.66
C ALA A 143 -1.82 -24.82 11.03
N ASP A 144 -0.85 -24.21 10.33
CA ASP A 144 0.28 -24.89 9.69
C ASP A 144 1.30 -25.46 10.70
N ARG A 145 1.38 -24.91 11.92
CA ARG A 145 2.24 -25.43 13.00
C ARG A 145 1.66 -26.63 13.74
N ILE A 146 0.38 -26.89 13.60
CA ILE A 146 -0.35 -27.99 14.28
C ILE A 146 -0.45 -29.23 13.38
N ARG A 147 -0.10 -29.10 12.12
CA ARG A 147 0.02 -30.21 11.15
C ARG A 147 1.44 -30.72 11.05
#